data_05fcf009cf0aa44270f24c22d9cfa763
#
_entry.id   05fcf009cf0aa44270f24c22d9cfa763
#
_cell.length_a   1.000
_cell.length_b   1.000
_cell.length_c   1.000
_cell.angle_alpha   90.00
_cell.angle_beta   90.00
_cell.angle_gamma   90.00
#
_symmetry.space_group_name_H-M   'P 1'
#
loop_
_entity.id
_entity.type
_entity.pdbx_description
1 polymer ?
#
loop_
_entity_poly.entity_id
_entity_poly.type
_entity_poly.pdbx_seq_one_letter_code
_entity_poly.pdbx_strand_id
1 'polypeptide(L)'
;MGKYQKNIGAARRITVMQYLETYHPGELVRKTDREYCTRTHDSLIITPANGFFHWFSRHVGGNNAIDYLTKVEGMDFVSAVRLLNEMAPVA
;
A
#
# COMPACT_ATOMS: atom_id res chain seq x y z
N MET A 1 19.39 6.60 18.69
CA MET A 1 18.68 6.34 18.87
C MET A 1 17.68 5.51 18.41
N GLY A 2 17.34 4.65 18.92
CA GLY A 2 16.48 3.64 18.50
C GLY A 2 15.09 4.05 18.16
N LYS A 3 14.70 5.20 18.59
CA LYS A 3 13.32 5.58 18.37
C LYS A 3 12.97 5.77 16.92
N TYR A 4 13.94 5.92 16.08
CA TYR A 4 13.65 6.01 14.67
C TYR A 4 14.07 4.78 13.92
N GLN A 5 14.20 3.69 14.64
CA GLN A 5 14.47 2.47 13.94
C GLN A 5 13.39 2.22 12.95
N LYS A 6 13.78 2.01 11.73
CA LYS A 6 12.82 1.67 10.71
C LYS A 6 12.46 0.24 10.86
N ASN A 7 11.25 -0.01 11.24
CA ASN A 7 10.78 -1.37 11.35
C ASN A 7 10.29 -1.82 9.99
N ILE A 8 11.20 -2.25 9.16
CA ILE A 8 10.87 -2.66 7.80
C ILE A 8 9.95 -3.87 7.81
N GLY A 9 10.17 -4.78 8.75
CA GLY A 9 9.32 -5.96 8.85
C GLY A 9 7.87 -5.60 9.13
N ALA A 10 7.65 -4.66 10.05
CA ALA A 10 6.29 -4.23 10.36
C ALA A 10 5.67 -3.52 9.18
N ALA A 11 6.45 -2.68 8.50
CA ALA A 11 5.92 -1.96 7.35
C ALA A 11 5.54 -2.91 6.23
N ARG A 12 6.30 -4.00 6.05
CA ARG A 12 6.00 -4.96 5.00
C ARG A 12 4.72 -5.75 5.24
N ARG A 13 4.23 -5.76 6.47
CA ARG A 13 2.99 -6.46 6.77
C ARG A 13 1.76 -5.63 6.48
N ILE A 14 1.94 -4.36 6.18
CA ILE A 14 0.81 -3.50 5.88
C ILE A 14 0.44 -3.69 4.43
N THR A 15 -0.82 -4.02 4.20
CA THR A 15 -1.31 -4.23 2.84
C THR A 15 -1.72 -2.91 2.21
N VAL A 16 -1.84 -2.93 0.89
CA VAL A 16 -2.31 -1.74 0.18
C VAL A 16 -3.71 -1.36 0.65
N MET A 17 -4.57 -2.36 0.90
CA MET A 17 -5.92 -2.08 1.41
C MET A 17 -5.86 -1.34 2.74
N GLN A 18 -5.04 -1.81 3.67
CA GLN A 18 -4.93 -1.17 4.98
C GLN A 18 -4.46 0.28 4.84
N TYR A 19 -3.46 0.49 3.98
CA TYR A 19 -2.94 1.83 3.77
C TYR A 19 -4.02 2.76 3.21
N LEU A 20 -4.72 2.30 2.17
CA LEU A 20 -5.73 3.14 1.55
C LEU A 20 -6.92 3.37 2.47
N GLU A 21 -7.33 2.36 3.22
CA GLU A 21 -8.43 2.53 4.17
C GLU A 21 -8.10 3.55 5.24
N THR A 22 -6.83 3.64 5.60
CA THR A 22 -6.42 4.56 6.65
C THR A 22 -6.26 5.98 6.14
N TYR A 23 -5.58 6.15 5.02
CA TYR A 23 -5.23 7.49 4.55
C TYR A 23 -6.05 8.00 3.38
N HIS A 24 -6.58 7.11 2.56
CA HIS A 24 -7.31 7.51 1.35
C HIS A 24 -8.49 6.60 1.11
N PRO A 25 -9.44 6.52 2.06
CA PRO A 25 -10.56 5.60 1.89
C PRO A 25 -11.41 5.90 0.66
N GLY A 26 -11.43 7.15 0.23
CA GLY A 26 -12.19 7.52 -0.96
C GLY A 26 -11.62 6.99 -2.25
N GLU A 27 -10.38 6.50 -2.22
CA GLU A 27 -9.78 5.92 -3.43
C GLU A 27 -10.21 4.48 -3.68
N LEU A 28 -10.75 3.80 -2.68
CA LEU A 28 -11.10 2.40 -2.85
C LEU A 28 -12.45 2.26 -3.53
N VAL A 29 -12.45 1.61 -4.67
CA VAL A 29 -13.66 1.34 -5.43
C VAL A 29 -13.75 -0.16 -5.67
N ARG A 30 -14.84 -0.76 -5.22
CA ARG A 30 -15.02 -2.19 -5.41
C ARG A 30 -15.29 -2.47 -6.88
N LYS A 31 -14.53 -3.37 -7.45
CA LYS A 31 -14.67 -3.70 -8.85
C LYS A 31 -15.37 -5.03 -9.07
N THR A 32 -15.00 -6.03 -8.29
CA THR A 32 -15.64 -7.34 -8.32
C THR A 32 -15.73 -7.82 -6.89
N ASP A 33 -16.22 -9.05 -6.70
CA ASP A 33 -16.28 -9.65 -5.37
C ASP A 33 -14.91 -9.73 -4.72
N ARG A 34 -13.87 -9.82 -5.53
CA ARG A 34 -12.52 -10.10 -5.05
C ARG A 34 -11.52 -9.00 -5.31
N GLU A 35 -11.95 -7.96 -6.02
CA GLU A 35 -11.00 -6.94 -6.47
C GLU A 35 -11.51 -5.54 -6.24
N TYR A 36 -10.57 -4.67 -5.92
CA TYR A 36 -10.82 -3.25 -5.83
C TYR A 36 -9.91 -2.55 -6.82
N CYS A 37 -10.24 -1.33 -7.16
CA CYS A 37 -9.33 -0.47 -7.91
C CYS A 37 -9.27 0.86 -7.18
N THR A 38 -8.38 1.74 -7.64
CA THR A 38 -8.36 3.07 -7.06
C THR A 38 -9.15 4.01 -7.97
N ARG A 39 -9.76 5.00 -7.34
CA ARG A 39 -10.57 5.96 -8.11
C ARG A 39 -9.70 6.74 -9.10
N THR A 40 -8.49 7.07 -8.69
CA THR A 40 -7.56 7.82 -9.53
C THR A 40 -7.01 6.98 -10.67
N HIS A 41 -6.78 5.68 -10.40
CA HIS A 41 -6.19 4.77 -11.38
C HIS A 41 -7.05 3.53 -11.50
N ASP A 42 -8.02 3.55 -12.39
CA ASP A 42 -8.96 2.44 -12.48
C ASP A 42 -8.34 1.17 -13.07
N SER A 43 -7.15 1.27 -13.65
CA SER A 43 -6.43 0.08 -14.11
C SER A 43 -5.51 -0.50 -13.03
N LEU A 44 -5.51 0.08 -11.84
CA LEU A 44 -4.74 -0.45 -10.73
C LEU A 44 -5.64 -1.33 -9.89
N ILE A 45 -5.40 -2.63 -9.95
CA ILE A 45 -6.26 -3.62 -9.31
C ILE A 45 -5.61 -4.10 -8.02
N ILE A 46 -6.40 -4.15 -6.97
CA ILE A 46 -5.95 -4.63 -5.68
C ILE A 46 -6.75 -5.88 -5.32
N THR A 47 -6.04 -6.94 -4.92
CA THR A 47 -6.67 -8.19 -4.53
C THR A 47 -6.49 -8.37 -3.02
N PRO A 48 -7.51 -8.08 -2.24
CA PRO A 48 -7.36 -8.12 -0.78
C PRO A 48 -6.98 -9.50 -0.24
N ALA A 49 -7.43 -10.55 -0.89
CA ALA A 49 -7.21 -11.91 -0.37
C ALA A 49 -5.73 -12.24 -0.23
N ASN A 50 -4.89 -11.74 -1.11
CA ASN A 50 -3.46 -12.03 -1.04
C ASN A 50 -2.62 -10.77 -0.86
N GLY A 51 -3.25 -9.61 -0.79
CA GLY A 51 -2.53 -8.36 -0.59
C GLY A 51 -1.81 -7.84 -1.82
N PHE A 52 -2.00 -8.48 -2.96
CA PHE A 52 -1.32 -8.07 -4.18
C PHE A 52 -2.01 -6.90 -4.82
N PHE A 53 -1.24 -6.08 -5.53
CA PHE A 53 -1.80 -5.09 -6.41
C PHE A 53 -1.05 -5.16 -7.73
N HIS A 54 -1.72 -4.72 -8.80
CA HIS A 54 -1.09 -4.64 -10.11
C HIS A 54 -1.67 -3.46 -10.87
N TRP A 55 -0.79 -2.59 -11.35
CA TRP A 55 -1.19 -1.42 -12.13
C TRP A 55 -0.97 -1.75 -13.59
N PHE A 56 -2.02 -2.17 -14.26
CA PHE A 56 -1.90 -2.72 -15.59
C PHE A 56 -1.37 -1.74 -16.62
N SER A 57 -1.78 -0.48 -16.55
CA SER A 57 -1.33 0.48 -17.55
C SER A 57 0.14 0.87 -17.38
N ARG A 58 0.75 0.58 -16.23
CA ARG A 58 2.15 0.88 -16.00
C ARG A 58 2.99 -0.36 -15.80
N HIS A 59 2.38 -1.53 -15.79
CA HIS A 59 3.09 -2.80 -15.64
C HIS A 59 3.93 -2.87 -14.37
N VAL A 60 3.39 -2.35 -13.28
CA VAL A 60 4.06 -2.46 -11.98
C VAL A 60 3.11 -3.12 -11.00
N GLY A 61 3.67 -3.77 -10.02
CA GLY A 61 2.87 -4.42 -9.01
C GLY A 61 3.70 -4.79 -7.80
N GLY A 62 3.03 -5.36 -6.81
CA GLY A 62 3.68 -5.79 -5.59
C GLY A 62 2.68 -6.39 -4.65
N ASN A 63 3.10 -6.66 -3.42
CA ASN A 63 2.25 -7.32 -2.47
C ASN A 63 2.20 -6.65 -1.10
N ASN A 64 2.63 -5.41 -1.02
CA ASN A 64 2.55 -4.69 0.25
C ASN A 64 2.49 -3.19 -0.03
N ALA A 65 2.26 -2.44 1.04
CA ALA A 65 2.10 -1.00 0.90
C ALA A 65 3.40 -0.28 0.58
N ILE A 66 4.55 -0.85 0.95
CA ILE A 66 5.83 -0.23 0.59
C ILE A 66 5.95 -0.19 -0.93
N ASP A 67 5.65 -1.32 -1.58
CA ASP A 67 5.71 -1.37 -3.03
C ASP A 67 4.75 -0.39 -3.66
N TYR A 68 3.56 -0.26 -3.08
CA TYR A 68 2.57 0.67 -3.60
C TYR A 68 3.08 2.11 -3.50
N LEU A 69 3.59 2.48 -2.33
CA LEU A 69 4.07 3.85 -2.13
C LEU A 69 5.25 4.18 -3.02
N THR A 70 6.16 3.23 -3.20
CA THR A 70 7.35 3.51 -3.99
C THR A 70 7.08 3.43 -5.48
N LYS A 71 6.30 2.46 -5.92
CA LYS A 71 6.10 2.23 -7.34
C LYS A 71 4.94 3.01 -7.94
N VAL A 72 3.92 3.28 -7.16
CA VAL A 72 2.74 4.00 -7.65
C VAL A 72 2.81 5.47 -7.30
N GLU A 73 3.12 5.79 -6.06
CA GLU A 73 3.12 7.17 -5.60
C GLU A 73 4.48 7.85 -5.72
N GLY A 74 5.50 7.11 -6.08
CA GLY A 74 6.81 7.71 -6.30
C GLY A 74 7.56 8.10 -5.04
N MET A 75 7.13 7.58 -3.89
CA MET A 75 7.77 7.90 -2.63
C MET A 75 9.07 7.13 -2.50
N ASP A 76 10.08 7.71 -1.87
CA ASP A 76 11.31 6.96 -1.66
C ASP A 76 11.11 5.93 -0.56
N PHE A 77 11.95 4.90 -0.58
CA PHE A 77 11.78 3.76 0.32
C PHE A 77 11.76 4.16 1.79
N VAL A 78 12.68 5.02 2.20
CA VAL A 78 12.78 5.42 3.60
C VAL A 78 11.52 6.14 4.06
N SER A 79 11.02 7.04 3.23
CA SER A 79 9.80 7.78 3.57
C SER A 79 8.61 6.87 3.62
N ALA A 80 8.53 5.89 2.71
CA ALA A 80 7.44 4.94 2.72
C ALA A 80 7.43 4.10 4.00
N VAL A 81 8.59 3.59 4.39
CA VAL A 81 8.70 2.79 5.60
C VAL A 81 8.32 3.63 6.82
N ARG A 82 8.78 4.88 6.85
CA ARG A 82 8.48 5.76 7.97
C ARG A 82 6.99 6.02 8.09
N LEU A 83 6.35 6.29 6.96
CA LEU A 83 4.91 6.53 6.97
C LEU A 83 4.15 5.30 7.48
N LEU A 84 4.51 4.12 6.97
CA LEU A 84 3.81 2.91 7.34
C LEU A 84 4.06 2.51 8.78
N ASN A 85 5.21 2.89 9.34
CA ASN A 85 5.46 2.63 10.75
C ASN A 85 4.53 3.46 11.64
N GLU A 86 4.06 4.58 11.15
CA GLU A 86 3.08 5.37 11.90
C GLU A 86 1.72 4.68 11.92
N MET A 87 1.41 3.94 10.85
CA MET A 87 0.14 3.22 10.79
C MET A 87 0.16 1.97 11.66
N ALA A 88 1.31 1.38 11.82
CA ALA A 88 1.43 0.12 12.52
C ALA A 88 2.03 0.36 13.90
N PRO A 89 1.24 0.88 14.82
CA PRO A 89 1.77 1.17 16.13
C PRO A 89 2.26 -0.12 16.76
N VAL A 90 3.39 -0.02 17.37
CA VAL A 90 3.95 -1.17 18.01
C VAL A 90 3.15 -1.45 19.24
N ALA A 91 2.66 -2.64 19.32
CA ALA A 91 1.90 -3.00 20.50
C ALA A 91 2.84 -3.23 21.65
#